data_8a3fa037636a5b4ef635cca584ce9602
#
_entry.id   8a3fa037636a5b4ef635cca584ce9602
#
_cell.length_a   1.000
_cell.length_b   1.000
_cell.length_c   1.000
_cell.angle_alpha   90.00
_cell.angle_beta   90.00
_cell.angle_gamma   90.00
#
_symmetry.space_group_name_H-M   'P 1'
#
loop_
_entity.id
_entity.type
_entity.pdbx_description
1 polymer ?
#
loop_
_entity_poly.entity_id
_entity_poly.type
_entity_poly.pdbx_seq_one_letter_code
_entity_poly.pdbx_strand_id
1 'polypeptide(L)'
;MTPLVRKMGSLKLLKVELILGTIFSAIALIGLPIGLFCVAPELLTVPLAWIIVLCGMLFFGMVGYFLFVHPYRLYLSLPEIQAEYDDEFLYIHGKKEAKIPLAEITCVHITAELPFLLHESFLREILIHFCSDEYGRIDLDIEGFGSYKLYFVPHAKDMEGKLFRFFDGVMNNT
;
A
#
# COMPACT_ATOMS: atom_id res chain seq x y z
N MET A 1 20.98 12.80 -12.33
CA MET A 1 19.75 11.99 -12.21
C MET A 1 18.61 12.86 -11.71
N THR A 2 17.49 12.83 -12.39
CA THR A 2 16.29 13.61 -12.04
C THR A 2 15.26 12.68 -11.43
N PRO A 3 14.76 12.93 -10.21
CA PRO A 3 13.76 12.09 -9.59
C PRO A 3 12.43 12.21 -10.34
N LEU A 4 11.90 11.06 -10.77
CA LEU A 4 10.63 10.95 -11.49
C LEU A 4 9.49 10.62 -10.53
N VAL A 5 9.70 9.65 -9.65
CA VAL A 5 8.71 9.23 -8.65
C VAL A 5 9.36 9.14 -7.28
N ARG A 6 8.76 9.83 -6.31
CA ARG A 6 9.14 9.74 -4.90
C ARG A 6 8.02 9.10 -4.10
N LYS A 7 8.36 8.36 -3.07
CA LYS A 7 7.36 7.92 -2.11
C LYS A 7 6.88 9.09 -1.25
N MET A 8 5.69 8.97 -0.72
CA MET A 8 5.10 9.94 0.21
C MET A 8 6.03 10.22 1.39
N GLY A 9 6.36 11.49 1.61
CA GLY A 9 7.23 11.89 2.73
C GLY A 9 6.52 11.90 4.09
N SER A 10 5.18 12.03 4.10
CA SER A 10 4.40 12.07 5.33
C SER A 10 3.84 10.69 5.68
N LEU A 11 4.07 10.28 6.93
CA LEU A 11 3.55 9.04 7.49
C LEU A 11 2.22 9.22 8.25
N LYS A 12 1.61 10.40 8.21
CA LYS A 12 0.45 10.71 9.07
C LYS A 12 -0.68 9.72 8.85
N LEU A 13 -1.11 9.52 7.61
CA LEU A 13 -2.19 8.59 7.26
C LEU A 13 -1.85 7.16 7.66
N LEU A 14 -0.65 6.67 7.29
CA LEU A 14 -0.19 5.33 7.64
C LEU A 14 -0.08 5.12 9.16
N LYS A 15 0.33 6.14 9.92
CA LYS A 15 0.35 6.06 11.39
C LYS A 15 -1.05 5.98 11.97
N VAL A 16 -2.00 6.74 11.43
CA VAL A 16 -3.41 6.68 11.85
C VAL A 16 -4.00 5.32 11.52
N GLU A 17 -3.77 4.79 10.32
CA GLU A 17 -4.18 3.44 9.93
C GLU A 17 -3.59 2.37 10.87
N LEU A 18 -2.30 2.47 11.19
CA LEU A 18 -1.63 1.54 12.11
C LEU A 18 -2.23 1.60 13.52
N ILE A 19 -2.48 2.80 14.04
CA ILE A 19 -3.09 2.99 15.37
C ILE A 19 -4.50 2.41 15.40
N LEU A 20 -5.35 2.76 14.42
CA LEU A 20 -6.71 2.24 14.32
C LEU A 20 -6.73 0.72 14.17
N GLY A 21 -5.84 0.17 13.35
CA GLY A 21 -5.70 -1.27 13.17
C GLY A 21 -5.23 -1.98 14.43
N THR A 22 -4.32 -1.38 15.17
CA THR A 22 -3.85 -1.92 16.45
C THR A 22 -4.98 -1.93 17.47
N ILE A 23 -5.76 -0.85 17.58
CA ILE A 23 -6.93 -0.76 18.46
C ILE A 23 -7.97 -1.80 18.05
N PHE A 24 -8.30 -1.90 16.76
CA PHE A 24 -9.26 -2.88 16.26
C PHE A 24 -8.83 -4.31 16.55
N SER A 25 -7.57 -4.64 16.28
CA SER A 25 -7.01 -5.96 16.57
C SER A 25 -7.01 -6.26 18.09
N ALA A 26 -6.67 -5.28 18.92
CA ALA A 26 -6.70 -5.45 20.37
C ALA A 26 -8.12 -5.68 20.89
N ILE A 27 -9.11 -4.93 20.41
CA ILE A 27 -10.53 -5.15 20.77
C ILE A 27 -10.98 -6.54 20.34
N ALA A 28 -10.63 -6.98 19.14
CA ALA A 28 -10.99 -8.30 18.65
C ALA A 28 -10.31 -9.43 19.44
N LEU A 29 -9.00 -9.30 19.72
CA LEU A 29 -8.23 -10.32 20.42
C LEU A 29 -8.58 -10.42 21.92
N ILE A 30 -8.90 -9.31 22.55
CA ILE A 30 -9.23 -9.27 23.98
C ILE A 30 -10.75 -9.34 24.20
N GLY A 31 -11.51 -8.61 23.38
CA GLY A 31 -12.95 -8.51 23.51
C GLY A 31 -13.70 -9.81 23.23
N LEU A 32 -13.22 -10.63 22.27
CA LEU A 32 -13.85 -11.93 22.01
C LEU A 32 -13.79 -12.90 23.21
N PRO A 33 -12.61 -13.16 23.82
CA PRO A 33 -12.55 -14.00 25.01
C PRO A 33 -13.32 -13.43 26.19
N ILE A 34 -13.21 -12.14 26.47
CA ILE A 34 -13.93 -11.50 27.57
C ILE A 34 -15.43 -11.54 27.32
N GLY A 35 -15.88 -11.23 26.10
CA GLY A 35 -17.29 -11.30 25.74
C GLY A 35 -17.87 -12.70 25.98
N LEU A 36 -17.15 -13.75 25.56
CA LEU A 36 -17.58 -15.13 25.78
C LEU A 36 -17.66 -15.43 27.30
N PHE A 37 -16.64 -15.00 28.05
CA PHE A 37 -16.61 -15.19 29.49
C PHE A 37 -17.79 -14.50 30.23
N CYS A 38 -18.10 -13.26 29.82
CA CYS A 38 -19.14 -12.46 30.50
C CYS A 38 -20.56 -12.86 30.08
N VAL A 39 -20.76 -13.22 28.78
CA VAL A 39 -22.12 -13.46 28.27
C VAL A 39 -22.57 -14.91 28.44
N ALA A 40 -21.65 -15.83 28.32
CA ALA A 40 -21.96 -17.27 28.36
C ALA A 40 -20.85 -18.08 29.05
N PRO A 41 -20.64 -17.92 30.35
CA PRO A 41 -19.59 -18.62 31.11
C PRO A 41 -19.69 -20.14 30.99
N GLU A 42 -20.88 -20.67 30.77
CA GLU A 42 -21.14 -22.11 30.60
C GLU A 42 -20.44 -22.65 29.30
N LEU A 43 -20.29 -21.82 28.28
CA LEU A 43 -19.60 -22.20 27.08
C LEU A 43 -18.08 -22.41 27.25
N LEU A 44 -17.51 -21.89 28.34
CA LEU A 44 -16.09 -22.09 28.66
C LEU A 44 -15.74 -23.56 28.92
N THR A 45 -16.74 -24.35 29.33
CA THR A 45 -16.58 -25.79 29.51
C THR A 45 -16.67 -26.60 28.23
N VAL A 46 -17.09 -25.96 27.13
CA VAL A 46 -17.29 -26.60 25.84
C VAL A 46 -16.05 -26.40 24.97
N PRO A 47 -15.30 -27.47 24.61
CA PRO A 47 -14.08 -27.36 23.80
C PRO A 47 -14.31 -26.66 22.45
N LEU A 48 -15.48 -26.86 21.83
CA LEU A 48 -15.84 -26.24 20.57
C LEU A 48 -15.89 -24.71 20.65
N ALA A 49 -16.34 -24.13 21.79
CA ALA A 49 -16.38 -22.69 21.99
C ALA A 49 -14.97 -22.08 21.95
N TRP A 50 -13.99 -22.75 22.56
CA TRP A 50 -12.60 -22.33 22.50
C TRP A 50 -11.99 -22.40 21.10
N ILE A 51 -12.36 -23.41 20.32
CA ILE A 51 -11.93 -23.51 18.92
C ILE A 51 -12.46 -22.31 18.13
N ILE A 52 -13.74 -21.95 18.30
CA ILE A 52 -14.35 -20.81 17.61
C ILE A 52 -13.66 -19.50 18.02
N VAL A 53 -13.40 -19.29 19.30
CA VAL A 53 -12.69 -18.10 19.80
C VAL A 53 -11.27 -18.04 19.23
N LEU A 54 -10.54 -19.15 19.24
CA LEU A 54 -9.17 -19.21 18.71
C LEU A 54 -9.15 -18.91 17.19
N CYS A 55 -10.07 -19.50 16.43
CA CYS A 55 -10.21 -19.21 14.99
C CYS A 55 -10.54 -17.73 14.75
N GLY A 56 -11.42 -17.14 15.55
CA GLY A 56 -11.75 -15.72 15.49
C GLY A 56 -10.54 -14.83 15.78
N MET A 57 -9.79 -15.13 16.85
CA MET A 57 -8.57 -14.41 17.21
C MET A 57 -7.52 -14.49 16.10
N LEU A 58 -7.30 -15.67 15.53
CA LEU A 58 -6.36 -15.86 14.41
C LEU A 58 -6.81 -15.07 13.18
N PHE A 59 -8.10 -15.13 12.84
CA PHE A 59 -8.66 -14.40 11.72
C PHE A 59 -8.47 -12.88 11.88
N PHE A 60 -8.88 -12.31 13.01
CA PHE A 60 -8.72 -10.87 13.26
C PHE A 60 -7.25 -10.46 13.38
N GLY A 61 -6.41 -11.30 13.97
CA GLY A 61 -4.95 -11.07 14.01
C GLY A 61 -4.34 -11.02 12.62
N MET A 62 -4.69 -11.96 11.73
CA MET A 62 -4.25 -11.96 10.34
C MET A 62 -4.76 -10.73 9.59
N VAL A 63 -6.06 -10.43 9.70
CA VAL A 63 -6.67 -9.25 9.08
C VAL A 63 -5.94 -7.99 9.56
N GLY A 64 -5.77 -7.80 10.87
CA GLY A 64 -5.05 -6.66 11.43
C GLY A 64 -3.61 -6.56 10.90
N TYR A 65 -2.88 -7.67 10.83
CA TYR A 65 -1.53 -7.68 10.30
C TYR A 65 -1.48 -7.25 8.82
N PHE A 66 -2.28 -7.88 7.96
CA PHE A 66 -2.23 -7.62 6.52
C PHE A 66 -2.75 -6.24 6.15
N LEU A 67 -3.76 -5.73 6.86
CA LEU A 67 -4.34 -4.45 6.55
C LEU A 67 -3.52 -3.26 7.09
N PHE A 68 -2.85 -3.40 8.22
CA PHE A 68 -2.25 -2.27 8.92
C PHE A 68 -0.74 -2.39 9.12
N VAL A 69 -0.26 -3.55 9.59
CA VAL A 69 1.17 -3.71 9.89
C VAL A 69 1.99 -3.91 8.63
N HIS A 70 1.49 -4.72 7.69
CA HIS A 70 2.22 -5.02 6.46
C HIS A 70 2.45 -3.77 5.57
N PRO A 71 1.46 -2.89 5.31
CA PRO A 71 1.69 -1.67 4.57
C PRO A 71 2.72 -0.75 5.22
N TYR A 72 2.68 -0.62 6.56
CA TYR A 72 3.66 0.19 7.30
C TYR A 72 5.08 -0.36 7.15
N ARG A 73 5.27 -1.67 7.31
CA ARG A 73 6.58 -2.31 7.09
C ARG A 73 7.06 -2.18 5.66
N LEU A 74 6.16 -2.33 4.69
CA LEU A 74 6.47 -2.11 3.29
C LEU A 74 6.95 -0.68 3.04
N TYR A 75 6.24 0.32 3.59
CA TYR A 75 6.65 1.72 3.47
C TYR A 75 8.07 1.95 4.00
N LEU A 76 8.41 1.37 5.16
CA LEU A 76 9.75 1.53 5.75
C LEU A 76 10.85 0.87 4.90
N SER A 77 10.53 -0.22 4.21
CA SER A 77 11.51 -0.96 3.40
C SER A 77 11.79 -0.33 2.02
N LEU A 78 10.94 0.59 1.57
CA LEU A 78 11.10 1.19 0.25
C LEU A 78 12.00 2.43 0.28
N PRO A 79 12.81 2.67 -0.78
CA PRO A 79 13.60 3.87 -0.92
C PRO A 79 12.73 5.12 -1.05
N GLU A 80 13.30 6.28 -0.78
CA GLU A 80 12.60 7.56 -0.93
C GLU A 80 12.32 7.88 -2.40
N ILE A 81 13.30 7.65 -3.26
CA ILE A 81 13.17 7.79 -4.71
C ILE A 81 12.92 6.40 -5.27
N GLN A 82 11.78 6.21 -5.92
CA GLN A 82 11.40 4.92 -6.48
C GLN A 82 11.62 4.84 -7.99
N ALA A 83 11.65 5.97 -8.68
CA ALA A 83 12.08 6.07 -10.07
C ALA A 83 12.80 7.39 -10.31
N GLU A 84 13.88 7.32 -11.05
CA GLU A 84 14.66 8.48 -11.51
C GLU A 84 15.20 8.22 -12.91
N TYR A 85 15.62 9.27 -13.60
CA TYR A 85 16.17 9.15 -14.94
C TYR A 85 17.35 10.09 -15.15
N ASP A 86 18.18 9.74 -16.12
CA ASP A 86 19.17 10.62 -16.74
C ASP A 86 18.95 10.67 -18.27
N ASP A 87 19.89 11.18 -19.01
CA ASP A 87 19.75 11.35 -20.47
C ASP A 87 19.71 10.02 -21.24
N GLU A 88 20.14 8.91 -20.64
CA GLU A 88 20.25 7.61 -21.28
C GLU A 88 19.38 6.53 -20.67
N PHE A 89 19.13 6.59 -19.35
CA PHE A 89 18.54 5.49 -18.59
C PHE A 89 17.42 5.92 -17.65
N LEU A 90 16.44 5.05 -17.52
CA LEU A 90 15.46 5.03 -16.43
C LEU A 90 15.93 4.05 -15.36
N TYR A 91 16.00 4.52 -14.11
CA TYR A 91 16.34 3.72 -12.95
C TYR A 91 15.09 3.52 -12.11
N ILE A 92 14.78 2.27 -11.79
CA ILE A 92 13.68 1.91 -10.91
C ILE A 92 14.26 1.28 -9.66
N HIS A 93 13.89 1.82 -8.50
CA HIS A 93 14.32 1.37 -7.19
C HIS A 93 13.14 0.80 -6.39
N GLY A 94 13.35 -0.29 -5.68
CA GLY A 94 12.30 -0.87 -4.86
C GLY A 94 12.44 -2.37 -4.68
N LYS A 95 11.33 -3.12 -4.75
CA LYS A 95 11.38 -4.59 -4.64
C LYS A 95 12.08 -5.26 -5.82
N LYS A 96 12.00 -4.64 -6.99
CA LYS A 96 12.77 -5.00 -8.18
C LYS A 96 13.52 -3.75 -8.60
N GLU A 97 14.82 -3.87 -8.73
CA GLU A 97 15.67 -2.82 -9.26
C GLU A 97 15.87 -3.05 -10.75
N ALA A 98 15.83 -1.98 -11.52
CA ALA A 98 16.06 -2.02 -12.96
C ALA A 98 16.80 -0.78 -13.43
N LYS A 99 17.62 -0.97 -14.45
CA LYS A 99 18.23 0.08 -15.26
C LYS A 99 17.81 -0.17 -16.71
N ILE A 100 16.99 0.71 -17.25
CA ILE A 100 16.34 0.54 -18.55
C ILE A 100 16.81 1.64 -19.48
N PRO A 101 17.39 1.31 -20.64
CA PRO A 101 17.77 2.32 -21.63
C PRO A 101 16.51 3.03 -22.15
N LEU A 102 16.49 4.36 -22.11
CA LEU A 102 15.34 5.14 -22.58
C LEU A 102 15.06 4.92 -24.08
N ALA A 103 16.12 4.74 -24.88
CA ALA A 103 16.02 4.47 -26.32
C ALA A 103 15.36 3.11 -26.67
N GLU A 104 15.29 2.18 -25.74
CA GLU A 104 14.68 0.85 -25.94
C GLU A 104 13.22 0.78 -25.49
N ILE A 105 12.70 1.86 -24.89
CA ILE A 105 11.30 1.92 -24.42
C ILE A 105 10.39 2.19 -25.61
N THR A 106 9.64 1.16 -26.01
CA THR A 106 8.72 1.23 -27.16
C THR A 106 7.26 1.37 -26.74
N CYS A 107 6.88 0.75 -25.63
CA CYS A 107 5.52 0.81 -25.10
C CYS A 107 5.52 0.74 -23.58
N VAL A 108 4.69 1.55 -22.94
CA VAL A 108 4.53 1.57 -21.48
C VAL A 108 3.06 1.64 -21.13
N HIS A 109 2.63 0.70 -20.29
CA HIS A 109 1.32 0.75 -19.66
C HIS A 109 1.47 1.23 -18.23
N ILE A 110 0.71 2.26 -17.88
CA ILE A 110 0.74 2.89 -16.56
C ILE A 110 -0.66 2.81 -15.97
N THR A 111 -0.77 2.31 -14.75
CA THR A 111 -2.04 2.21 -14.05
C THR A 111 -1.87 2.68 -12.61
N ALA A 112 -2.63 3.70 -12.23
CA ALA A 112 -2.68 4.16 -10.86
C ALA A 112 -3.80 3.45 -10.09
N GLU A 113 -3.44 2.76 -9.03
CA GLU A 113 -4.37 2.13 -8.10
C GLU A 113 -4.34 2.84 -6.75
N LEU A 114 -5.51 3.20 -6.26
CA LEU A 114 -5.65 3.71 -4.89
C LEU A 114 -5.61 2.53 -3.91
N PRO A 115 -5.20 2.76 -2.65
CA PRO A 115 -5.17 1.70 -1.65
C PRO A 115 -6.53 1.03 -1.51
N PHE A 116 -6.56 -0.28 -1.64
CA PHE A 116 -7.76 -1.11 -1.68
C PHE A 116 -8.73 -0.90 -0.51
N LEU A 117 -8.20 -0.67 0.69
CA LEU A 117 -8.98 -0.53 1.92
C LEU A 117 -9.81 0.74 2.02
N LEU A 118 -9.45 1.75 1.27
CA LEU A 118 -10.05 3.06 1.43
C LEU A 118 -10.78 3.52 0.16
N HIS A 119 -10.86 2.65 -0.86
CA HIS A 119 -11.30 3.05 -2.21
C HIS A 119 -12.72 3.64 -2.24
N GLU A 120 -13.64 3.20 -1.39
CA GLU A 120 -15.06 3.66 -1.41
C GLU A 120 -15.68 3.81 -0.01
N SER A 121 -14.90 3.85 1.06
CA SER A 121 -15.46 3.91 2.40
C SER A 121 -15.58 5.35 2.91
N PHE A 122 -16.65 5.62 3.64
CA PHE A 122 -16.82 6.85 4.43
C PHE A 122 -15.60 7.14 5.35
N LEU A 123 -14.93 6.10 5.84
CA LEU A 123 -13.70 6.23 6.62
C LEU A 123 -12.55 6.84 5.83
N ARG A 124 -12.47 6.62 4.50
CA ARG A 124 -11.46 7.23 3.64
C ARG A 124 -11.61 8.76 3.61
N GLU A 125 -12.81 9.25 3.39
CA GLU A 125 -13.06 10.70 3.34
C GLU A 125 -12.69 11.37 4.66
N ILE A 126 -13.04 10.74 5.79
CA ILE A 126 -12.66 11.23 7.11
C ILE A 126 -11.15 11.21 7.28
N LEU A 127 -10.47 10.11 6.96
CA LEU A 127 -9.01 9.98 7.11
C LEU A 127 -8.24 10.92 6.20
N ILE A 128 -8.67 11.09 4.96
CA ILE A 128 -8.06 12.05 4.02
C ILE A 128 -8.28 13.48 4.51
N HIS A 129 -9.48 13.80 4.98
CA HIS A 129 -9.78 15.14 5.53
C HIS A 129 -8.88 15.48 6.73
N PHE A 130 -8.64 14.53 7.63
CA PHE A 130 -7.76 14.74 8.80
C PHE A 130 -6.27 14.64 8.49
N CYS A 131 -5.87 13.85 7.51
CA CYS A 131 -4.47 13.54 7.24
C CYS A 131 -3.90 14.21 5.99
N SER A 132 -4.72 14.80 5.15
CA SER A 132 -4.38 15.57 3.94
C SER A 132 -3.45 14.90 2.90
N ASP A 133 -3.07 13.65 3.09
CA ASP A 133 -2.12 12.95 2.23
C ASP A 133 -2.82 11.78 1.52
N GLU A 134 -3.14 11.97 0.25
CA GLU A 134 -3.61 10.88 -0.62
C GLU A 134 -2.40 10.16 -1.23
N TYR A 135 -2.37 8.84 -1.11
CA TYR A 135 -1.33 8.02 -1.73
C TYR A 135 -1.94 6.82 -2.46
N GLY A 136 -1.21 6.30 -3.41
CA GLY A 136 -1.60 5.13 -4.19
C GLY A 136 -0.43 4.27 -4.60
N ARG A 137 -0.70 3.29 -5.46
CA ARG A 137 0.27 2.46 -6.14
C ARG A 137 0.24 2.81 -7.63
N ILE A 138 1.39 2.84 -8.27
CA ILE A 138 1.51 2.91 -9.72
C ILE A 138 2.12 1.61 -10.20
N ASP A 139 1.42 0.93 -11.06
CA ASP A 139 1.90 -0.23 -11.79
C ASP A 139 2.41 0.26 -13.15
N LEU A 140 3.70 0.01 -13.39
CA LEU A 140 4.42 0.43 -14.59
C LEU A 140 4.84 -0.85 -15.33
N ASP A 141 4.22 -1.10 -16.46
CA ASP A 141 4.54 -2.24 -17.31
C ASP A 141 5.24 -1.76 -18.59
N ILE A 142 6.53 -2.11 -18.72
CA ILE A 142 7.39 -1.68 -19.82
C ILE A 142 7.63 -2.89 -20.71
N GLU A 143 7.24 -2.79 -21.97
CA GLU A 143 7.39 -3.85 -22.95
C GLU A 143 8.87 -4.25 -23.09
N GLY A 144 9.14 -5.55 -23.00
CA GLY A 144 10.50 -6.11 -23.05
C GLY A 144 11.25 -6.10 -21.69
N PHE A 145 10.83 -5.28 -20.71
CA PHE A 145 11.50 -5.14 -19.41
C PHE A 145 10.67 -5.63 -18.22
N GLY A 146 9.34 -5.76 -18.39
CA GLY A 146 8.44 -6.32 -17.39
C GLY A 146 7.74 -5.29 -16.51
N SER A 147 7.08 -5.76 -15.46
CA SER A 147 6.22 -4.97 -14.60
C SER A 147 6.91 -4.56 -13.31
N TYR A 148 6.75 -3.29 -12.96
CA TYR A 148 7.29 -2.65 -11.76
C TYR A 148 6.17 -2.00 -10.96
N LYS A 149 6.25 -2.09 -9.62
CA LYS A 149 5.25 -1.52 -8.71
C LYS A 149 5.88 -0.45 -7.85
N LEU A 150 5.37 0.77 -8.00
CA LEU A 150 5.77 1.94 -7.21
C LEU A 150 4.69 2.17 -6.15
N TYR A 151 5.08 2.10 -4.88
CA TYR A 151 4.16 2.13 -3.75
C TYR A 151 4.20 3.47 -3.02
N PHE A 152 3.10 3.83 -2.37
CA PHE A 152 2.98 5.06 -1.56
C PHE A 152 3.32 6.33 -2.34
N VAL A 153 2.88 6.37 -3.59
CA VAL A 153 3.06 7.53 -4.47
C VAL A 153 2.00 8.58 -4.11
N PRO A 154 2.40 9.81 -3.73
CA PRO A 154 1.44 10.85 -3.45
C PRO A 154 0.70 11.24 -4.71
N HIS A 155 -0.62 11.48 -4.60
CA HIS A 155 -1.50 11.85 -5.70
C HIS A 155 -1.30 10.96 -6.94
N ALA A 156 -1.43 9.63 -6.74
CA ALA A 156 -1.06 8.64 -7.75
C ALA A 156 -1.71 8.86 -9.12
N LYS A 157 -2.96 9.33 -9.18
CA LYS A 157 -3.64 9.65 -10.45
C LYS A 157 -3.00 10.83 -11.19
N ASP A 158 -2.59 11.86 -10.46
CA ASP A 158 -1.90 12.99 -11.08
C ASP A 158 -0.50 12.59 -11.56
N MET A 159 0.15 11.70 -10.78
CA MET A 159 1.45 11.16 -11.14
C MET A 159 1.37 10.23 -12.35
N GLU A 160 0.31 9.44 -12.49
CA GLU A 160 0.02 8.66 -13.70
C GLU A 160 0.04 9.54 -14.95
N GLY A 161 -0.67 10.67 -14.92
CA GLY A 161 -0.69 11.62 -16.03
C GLY A 161 0.67 12.30 -16.30
N LYS A 162 1.52 12.48 -15.27
CA LYS A 162 2.88 13.00 -15.45
C LYS A 162 3.80 11.95 -16.07
N LEU A 163 3.71 10.71 -15.62
CA LEU A 163 4.47 9.60 -16.17
C LEU A 163 4.10 9.34 -17.62
N PHE A 164 2.81 9.38 -17.95
CA PHE A 164 2.35 9.22 -19.32
C PHE A 164 3.00 10.27 -20.24
N ARG A 165 2.97 11.54 -19.84
CA ARG A 165 3.62 12.63 -20.62
C ARG A 165 5.13 12.46 -20.73
N PHE A 166 5.78 11.97 -19.69
CA PHE A 166 7.22 11.70 -19.71
C PHE A 166 7.55 10.62 -20.73
N PHE A 167 6.87 9.47 -20.70
CA PHE A 167 7.12 8.37 -21.63
C PHE A 167 6.70 8.69 -23.05
N ASP A 168 5.61 9.43 -23.25
CA ASP A 168 5.22 9.93 -24.58
C ASP A 168 6.32 10.82 -25.18
N GLY A 169 6.91 11.70 -24.36
CA GLY A 169 8.05 12.51 -24.78
C GLY A 169 9.31 11.67 -25.10
N VAL A 170 9.58 10.60 -24.35
CA VAL A 170 10.70 9.68 -24.63
C VAL A 170 10.47 8.96 -25.95
N MET A 171 9.30 8.35 -26.16
CA MET A 171 8.97 7.57 -27.35
C MET A 171 8.89 8.41 -28.62
N ASN A 172 8.55 9.69 -28.52
CA ASN A 172 8.49 10.59 -29.69
C ASN A 172 9.85 11.24 -30.06
N ASN A 173 10.86 11.12 -29.17
CA ASN A 173 12.20 11.66 -29.40
C ASN A 173 13.24 10.58 -29.80
N THR A 174 12.84 9.31 -29.82
CA THR A 174 13.60 8.16 -30.32
C THR A 174 13.15 7.80 -31.74
#